data_1f423ade1719ee9a34330dcff3523dc7
#
_entry.id   1f423ade1719ee9a34330dcff3523dc7
#
_cell.length_a   1.000
_cell.length_b   1.000
_cell.length_c   1.000
_cell.angle_alpha   90.00
_cell.angle_beta   90.00
_cell.angle_gamma   90.00
#
_symmetry.space_group_name_H-M   'P 1'
#
loop_
_entity.id
_entity.type
_entity.pdbx_description
1 polymer ?
#
loop_
_entity_poly.entity_id
_entity_poly.type
_entity_poly.pdbx_seq_one_letter_code
_entity_poly.pdbx_strand_id
1 'polypeptide(L)'
;MHAIVLRCRLFRVFSLNTRCMHLCLVIVIGLSSTALPIQAQETSTYDPISGFVVAENYEIVRAHCTACHSAKLVTQNRMTRDNWLETIRWMQKSQGLWPLGVQEQKILDYLASHYSPIAVSRRSPIPSHLMPVLK
;
A
#
# COMPACT_ATOMS: atom_id res chain seq x y z
N MET A 1 -33.35 -3.20 40.27
CA MET A 1 -34.23 -2.44 41.19
C MET A 1 -33.74 -1.02 41.17
N HIS A 2 -34.52 -0.10 40.84
CA HIS A 2 -34.62 1.36 40.85
C HIS A 2 -34.79 1.93 39.46
N ALA A 3 -36.06 2.13 39.21
CA ALA A 3 -36.59 2.91 38.10
C ALA A 3 -36.33 4.39 38.34
N ILE A 4 -35.81 5.10 37.38
CA ILE A 4 -35.84 6.55 37.35
C ILE A 4 -36.74 6.97 36.21
N VAL A 5 -37.97 7.22 36.56
CA VAL A 5 -38.95 7.92 35.74
C VAL A 5 -38.63 9.40 35.83
N LEU A 6 -38.16 10.01 34.76
CA LEU A 6 -38.03 11.46 34.70
C LEU A 6 -39.11 12.01 33.75
N ARG A 7 -40.04 12.68 34.37
CA ARG A 7 -41.17 13.40 33.84
C ARG A 7 -40.75 14.39 32.75
N CYS A 8 -41.26 14.17 31.56
CA CYS A 8 -41.32 15.20 30.54
C CYS A 8 -42.48 16.15 30.90
N ARG A 9 -42.14 17.30 31.46
CA ARG A 9 -43.11 18.41 31.64
C ARG A 9 -43.25 19.16 30.35
N LEU A 10 -44.47 19.25 29.93
CA LEU A 10 -45.05 20.16 28.97
C LEU A 10 -44.29 21.49 28.89
N PHE A 11 -43.83 21.82 27.70
CA PHE A 11 -43.70 23.22 27.36
C PHE A 11 -44.70 23.54 26.24
N ARG A 12 -45.66 24.33 26.67
CA ARG A 12 -46.77 24.85 25.91
C ARG A 12 -46.29 26.08 25.15
N VAL A 13 -46.70 26.18 23.90
CA VAL A 13 -46.94 27.41 23.18
C VAL A 13 -45.69 28.24 22.78
N PHE A 14 -45.34 28.21 21.52
CA PHE A 14 -45.32 29.47 20.79
C PHE A 14 -45.50 29.20 19.30
N SER A 15 -46.63 29.59 18.81
CA SER A 15 -46.94 29.76 17.40
C SER A 15 -46.09 30.92 16.88
N LEU A 16 -45.03 30.63 16.17
CA LEU A 16 -44.35 31.64 15.37
C LEU A 16 -43.78 31.05 14.08
N ASN A 17 -44.44 31.44 13.00
CA ASN A 17 -43.97 31.53 11.64
C ASN A 17 -43.42 30.25 10.99
N THR A 18 -44.28 29.66 10.20
CA THR A 18 -43.99 28.64 9.16
C THR A 18 -42.76 29.01 8.28
N ARG A 19 -42.41 30.31 8.20
CA ARG A 19 -41.23 30.78 7.45
C ARG A 19 -39.90 30.50 8.15
N CYS A 20 -39.86 30.42 9.49
CA CYS A 20 -38.64 30.13 10.23
C CYS A 20 -38.29 28.63 10.18
N MET A 21 -39.32 27.77 10.11
CA MET A 21 -39.17 26.31 10.03
C MET A 21 -38.54 25.86 8.69
N HIS A 22 -38.89 26.56 7.59
CA HIS A 22 -38.27 26.28 6.29
C HIS A 22 -36.81 26.73 6.20
N LEU A 23 -36.43 27.80 6.89
CA LEU A 23 -35.07 28.27 6.91
C LEU A 23 -34.13 27.36 7.71
N CYS A 24 -34.61 26.83 8.82
CA CYS A 24 -33.86 25.83 9.61
C CYS A 24 -33.72 24.49 8.89
N LEU A 25 -34.73 24.05 8.12
CA LEU A 25 -34.65 22.80 7.37
C LEU A 25 -33.61 22.86 6.24
N VAL A 26 -33.48 24.01 5.57
CA VAL A 26 -32.49 24.19 4.48
C VAL A 26 -31.06 24.23 5.02
N ILE A 27 -30.84 24.73 6.24
CA ILE A 27 -29.51 24.81 6.86
C ILE A 27 -29.01 23.42 7.30
N VAL A 28 -29.92 22.54 7.73
CA VAL A 28 -29.55 21.18 8.18
C VAL A 28 -29.16 20.26 7.00
N ILE A 29 -29.71 20.50 5.82
CA ILE A 29 -29.40 19.69 4.61
C ILE A 29 -28.04 20.10 3.98
N GLY A 30 -27.55 21.31 4.27
CA GLY A 30 -26.29 21.85 3.70
C GLY A 30 -24.99 21.34 4.35
N LEU A 31 -25.04 20.64 5.49
CA LEU A 31 -23.84 20.11 6.17
C LEU A 31 -23.68 18.60 5.97
N SER A 32 -23.98 18.08 4.79
CA SER A 32 -23.48 16.77 4.39
C SER A 32 -21.98 16.91 4.15
N SER A 33 -21.19 16.83 5.21
CA SER A 33 -19.74 16.71 5.14
C SER A 33 -19.43 15.44 4.35
N THR A 34 -19.05 15.58 3.09
CA THR A 34 -18.43 14.52 2.31
C THR A 34 -17.11 14.20 3.00
N ALA A 35 -17.14 13.23 3.89
CA ALA A 35 -15.92 12.63 4.42
C ALA A 35 -15.21 11.98 3.23
N LEU A 36 -14.21 12.66 2.68
CA LEU A 36 -13.28 12.05 1.75
C LEU A 36 -12.59 10.90 2.49
N PRO A 37 -12.53 9.69 1.91
CA PRO A 37 -11.75 8.62 2.53
C PRO A 37 -10.31 9.11 2.59
N ILE A 38 -9.80 9.30 3.80
CA ILE A 38 -8.37 9.45 4.03
C ILE A 38 -7.79 8.09 3.67
N GLN A 39 -7.25 7.96 2.48
CA GLN A 39 -6.39 6.84 2.14
C GLN A 39 -5.15 6.98 3.01
N ALA A 40 -5.05 6.12 4.01
CA ALA A 40 -3.82 5.96 4.77
C ALA A 40 -2.74 5.55 3.76
N GLN A 41 -1.86 6.46 3.45
CA GLN A 41 -0.68 6.20 2.65
C GLN A 41 0.21 5.31 3.51
N GLU A 42 0.29 4.02 3.18
CA GLU A 42 1.18 3.10 3.86
C GLU A 42 2.60 3.64 3.70
N THR A 43 3.12 4.19 4.76
CA THR A 43 4.52 4.63 4.81
C THR A 43 5.38 3.38 4.80
N SER A 44 5.89 3.03 3.63
CA SER A 44 6.81 1.91 3.48
C SER A 44 8.06 2.20 4.31
N THR A 45 8.19 1.51 5.43
CA THR A 45 9.38 1.57 6.27
C THR A 45 10.38 0.56 5.76
N TYR A 46 11.61 1.00 5.53
CA TYR A 46 12.72 0.12 5.12
C TYR A 46 13.53 -0.30 6.35
N ASP A 47 13.93 -1.57 6.37
CA ASP A 47 14.88 -2.05 7.36
C ASP A 47 16.25 -1.40 7.16
N PRO A 48 16.83 -0.74 8.19
CA PRO A 48 18.06 0.01 8.04
C PRO A 48 19.29 -0.86 7.76
N ILE A 49 19.22 -2.15 8.06
CA ILE A 49 20.35 -3.08 7.89
C ILE A 49 20.31 -3.72 6.50
N SER A 50 19.17 -4.28 6.12
CA SER A 50 19.05 -5.01 4.86
C SER A 50 18.52 -4.16 3.70
N GLY A 51 17.85 -3.04 3.99
CA GLY A 51 17.16 -2.22 3.00
C GLY A 51 15.89 -2.84 2.44
N PHE A 52 15.41 -3.94 3.01
CA PHE A 52 14.13 -4.53 2.64
C PHE A 52 12.95 -3.69 3.14
N VAL A 53 11.85 -3.72 2.41
CA VAL A 53 10.58 -3.14 2.86
C VAL A 53 10.06 -3.92 4.06
N VAL A 54 9.81 -3.24 5.18
CA VAL A 54 9.21 -3.87 6.37
C VAL A 54 7.71 -4.05 6.14
N ALA A 55 7.33 -5.26 5.75
CA ALA A 55 5.97 -5.63 5.41
C ALA A 55 5.71 -7.09 5.82
N GLU A 56 4.54 -7.62 5.51
CA GLU A 56 4.23 -9.02 5.76
C GLU A 56 5.27 -9.95 5.10
N ASN A 57 5.67 -10.99 5.79
CA ASN A 57 6.69 -11.98 5.40
C ASN A 57 8.13 -11.44 5.26
N TYR A 58 8.40 -10.17 5.61
CA TYR A 58 9.72 -9.57 5.57
C TYR A 58 10.79 -10.42 6.29
N GLU A 59 10.51 -10.86 7.52
CA GLU A 59 11.46 -11.62 8.33
C GLU A 59 11.85 -12.94 7.67
N ILE A 60 10.91 -13.60 7.00
CA ILE A 60 11.16 -14.85 6.27
C ILE A 60 12.10 -14.56 5.10
N VAL A 61 11.82 -13.52 4.34
CA VAL A 61 12.66 -13.12 3.18
C VAL A 61 14.06 -12.74 3.66
N ARG A 62 14.16 -11.94 4.71
CA ARG A 62 15.45 -11.56 5.30
C ARG A 62 16.27 -12.80 5.69
N ALA A 63 15.67 -13.72 6.44
CA ALA A 63 16.36 -14.92 6.91
C ALA A 63 16.89 -15.79 5.76
N HIS A 64 16.12 -15.97 4.70
CA HIS A 64 16.50 -16.83 3.58
C HIS A 64 17.39 -16.13 2.55
N CYS A 65 17.16 -14.85 2.28
CA CYS A 65 17.83 -14.15 1.19
C CYS A 65 19.13 -13.43 1.61
N THR A 66 19.41 -13.33 2.90
CA THR A 66 20.68 -12.71 3.38
C THR A 66 21.66 -13.69 3.97
N ALA A 67 21.38 -14.99 3.95
CA ALA A 67 22.24 -15.99 4.53
C ALA A 67 23.57 -16.17 3.77
N CYS A 68 23.59 -15.95 2.45
CA CYS A 68 24.75 -16.19 1.61
C CYS A 68 25.35 -14.92 0.99
N HIS A 69 24.57 -13.86 0.83
CA HIS A 69 24.99 -12.62 0.20
C HIS A 69 24.22 -11.41 0.74
N SER A 70 24.65 -10.20 0.38
CA SER A 70 23.97 -8.98 0.77
C SER A 70 22.54 -8.90 0.20
N ALA A 71 21.62 -8.41 1.00
CA ALA A 71 20.26 -8.08 0.58
C ALA A 71 20.20 -7.15 -0.64
N LYS A 72 21.27 -6.39 -0.88
CA LYS A 72 21.36 -5.44 -2.00
C LYS A 72 21.16 -6.13 -3.35
N LEU A 73 21.60 -7.39 -3.50
CA LEU A 73 21.34 -8.16 -4.72
C LEU A 73 19.85 -8.41 -4.97
N VAL A 74 19.04 -8.40 -3.93
CA VAL A 74 17.57 -8.51 -4.06
C VAL A 74 16.95 -7.12 -4.26
N THR A 75 17.28 -6.17 -3.37
CA THR A 75 16.61 -4.87 -3.32
C THR A 75 16.83 -3.99 -4.56
N GLN A 76 17.91 -4.20 -5.30
CA GLN A 76 18.21 -3.50 -6.54
C GLN A 76 17.57 -4.13 -7.79
N ASN A 77 17.07 -5.35 -7.69
CA ASN A 77 16.43 -6.05 -8.81
C ASN A 77 14.91 -5.87 -8.80
N ARG A 78 14.32 -5.93 -9.99
CA ARG A 78 12.88 -5.84 -10.22
C ARG A 78 12.49 -6.92 -11.22
N MET A 79 11.73 -7.92 -10.78
CA MET A 79 11.35 -9.06 -11.60
C MET A 79 9.89 -9.40 -11.43
N THR A 80 9.33 -10.07 -12.44
CA THR A 80 8.01 -10.70 -12.31
C THR A 80 8.08 -11.85 -11.30
N ARG A 81 6.95 -12.30 -10.81
CA ARG A 81 6.86 -13.45 -9.90
C ARG A 81 7.54 -14.69 -10.47
N ASP A 82 7.32 -14.94 -11.77
CA ASP A 82 7.89 -16.11 -12.45
C ASP A 82 9.42 -16.01 -12.57
N ASN A 83 9.94 -14.83 -12.90
CA ASN A 83 11.39 -14.62 -12.97
C ASN A 83 12.05 -14.71 -11.57
N TRP A 84 11.35 -14.29 -10.51
CA TRP A 84 11.82 -14.54 -9.14
C TRP A 84 11.88 -16.04 -8.83
N LEU A 85 10.85 -16.79 -9.25
CA LEU A 85 10.84 -18.24 -9.07
C LEU A 85 11.98 -18.90 -9.85
N GLU A 86 12.20 -18.55 -11.12
CA GLU A 86 13.32 -19.06 -11.91
C GLU A 86 14.66 -18.75 -11.27
N THR A 87 14.84 -17.54 -10.73
CA THR A 87 16.05 -17.14 -10.02
C THR A 87 16.27 -18.03 -8.78
N ILE A 88 15.21 -18.28 -8.00
CA ILE A 88 15.27 -19.18 -6.84
C ILE A 88 15.68 -20.58 -7.28
N ARG A 89 15.09 -21.11 -8.35
CA ARG A 89 15.44 -22.44 -8.88
C ARG A 89 16.90 -22.50 -9.34
N TRP A 90 17.37 -21.45 -10.01
CA TRP A 90 18.78 -21.36 -10.38
C TRP A 90 19.69 -21.34 -9.15
N MET A 91 19.38 -20.59 -8.11
CA MET A 91 20.15 -20.55 -6.87
C MET A 91 20.16 -21.91 -6.17
N GLN A 92 19.04 -22.62 -6.16
CA GLN A 92 18.96 -23.98 -5.60
C GLN A 92 19.83 -24.96 -6.37
N LYS A 93 19.85 -24.87 -7.71
CA LYS A 93 20.62 -25.77 -8.57
C LYS A 93 22.11 -25.47 -8.58
N SER A 94 22.51 -24.20 -8.53
CA SER A 94 23.86 -23.77 -8.87
C SER A 94 24.61 -23.06 -7.74
N GLN A 95 23.90 -22.57 -6.71
CA GLN A 95 24.47 -21.76 -5.63
C GLN A 95 24.25 -22.37 -4.24
N GLY A 96 23.69 -23.57 -4.18
CA GLY A 96 23.51 -24.27 -2.91
C GLY A 96 22.39 -23.72 -2.02
N LEU A 97 21.45 -22.96 -2.58
CA LEU A 97 20.27 -22.55 -1.81
C LEU A 97 19.46 -23.80 -1.46
N TRP A 98 19.10 -23.94 -0.19
CA TRP A 98 18.27 -25.05 0.29
C TRP A 98 16.82 -24.94 -0.20
N PRO A 99 16.06 -26.05 -0.19
CA PRO A 99 14.64 -26.02 -0.50
C PRO A 99 13.87 -25.13 0.48
N LEU A 100 13.09 -24.16 -0.03
CA LEU A 100 12.35 -23.20 0.79
C LEU A 100 11.05 -23.79 1.36
N GLY A 101 10.58 -24.91 0.82
CA GLY A 101 9.41 -25.64 1.31
C GLY A 101 8.16 -24.74 1.34
N VAL A 102 7.44 -24.79 2.45
CA VAL A 102 6.20 -24.01 2.65
C VAL A 102 6.41 -22.48 2.69
N GLN A 103 7.65 -22.03 2.85
CA GLN A 103 7.99 -20.60 2.87
C GLN A 103 8.10 -19.99 1.47
N GLU A 104 8.26 -20.83 0.43
CA GLU A 104 8.50 -20.36 -0.92
C GLU A 104 7.40 -19.43 -1.44
N GLN A 105 6.14 -19.78 -1.22
CA GLN A 105 5.02 -18.94 -1.66
C GLN A 105 5.04 -17.58 -0.98
N LYS A 106 5.30 -17.55 0.32
CA LYS A 106 5.39 -16.29 1.09
C LYS A 106 6.52 -15.39 0.62
N ILE A 107 7.66 -16.00 0.29
CA ILE A 107 8.83 -15.28 -0.26
C ILE A 107 8.50 -14.72 -1.64
N LEU A 108 7.89 -15.50 -2.52
CA LEU A 108 7.49 -15.06 -3.85
C LEU A 108 6.43 -13.95 -3.82
N ASP A 109 5.45 -14.07 -2.92
CA ASP A 109 4.40 -13.05 -2.76
C ASP A 109 5.00 -11.72 -2.29
N TYR A 110 5.92 -11.77 -1.32
CA TYR A 110 6.65 -10.58 -0.86
C TYR A 110 7.49 -9.96 -1.99
N LEU A 111 8.29 -10.76 -2.71
CA LEU A 111 9.14 -10.27 -3.79
C LEU A 111 8.31 -9.68 -4.95
N ALA A 112 7.24 -10.34 -5.33
CA ALA A 112 6.35 -9.86 -6.37
C ALA A 112 5.61 -8.57 -5.99
N SER A 113 5.29 -8.37 -4.71
CA SER A 113 4.61 -7.17 -4.23
C SER A 113 5.55 -5.96 -4.13
N HIS A 114 6.77 -6.15 -3.63
CA HIS A 114 7.67 -5.05 -3.31
C HIS A 114 8.80 -4.85 -4.32
N TYR A 115 9.11 -5.87 -5.11
CA TYR A 115 10.23 -5.87 -6.08
C TYR A 115 9.79 -6.33 -7.48
N SER A 116 8.57 -5.96 -7.87
CA SER A 116 8.06 -6.14 -9.25
C SER A 116 8.68 -5.12 -10.21
N PRO A 117 8.64 -5.38 -11.52
CA PRO A 117 9.06 -4.42 -12.54
C PRO A 117 8.29 -3.11 -12.41
N ILE A 118 9.01 -2.00 -12.39
CA ILE A 118 8.41 -0.68 -12.45
C ILE A 118 8.07 -0.42 -13.92
N ALA A 119 6.83 -0.05 -14.20
CA ALA A 119 6.44 0.40 -15.54
C ALA A 119 7.14 1.75 -15.81
N VAL A 120 8.37 1.69 -16.26
CA VAL A 120 9.08 2.87 -16.75
C VAL A 120 8.48 3.20 -18.11
N SER A 121 7.85 4.35 -18.24
CA SER A 121 7.47 4.86 -19.53
C SER A 121 8.73 4.93 -20.40
N ARG A 122 8.65 4.43 -21.62
CA ARG A 122 9.78 4.46 -22.55
C ARG A 122 10.30 5.90 -22.62
N ARG A 123 11.61 6.08 -22.45
CA ARG A 123 12.25 7.39 -22.62
C ARG A 123 11.77 7.99 -23.94
N SER A 124 11.33 9.23 -23.95
CA SER A 124 10.95 9.94 -25.18
C SER A 124 12.05 9.79 -26.24
N PRO A 125 11.71 9.52 -27.49
CA PRO A 125 12.70 9.44 -28.57
C PRO A 125 13.54 10.74 -28.57
N ILE A 126 14.84 10.59 -28.78
CA ILE A 126 15.73 11.77 -28.93
C ILE A 126 15.26 12.49 -30.20
N PRO A 127 14.94 13.80 -30.15
CA PRO A 127 14.57 14.56 -31.32
C PRO A 127 15.65 14.46 -32.40
N SER A 128 15.25 14.38 -33.64
CA SER A 128 16.15 14.12 -34.80
C SER A 128 17.31 15.14 -34.90
N HIS A 129 17.09 16.39 -34.48
CA HIS A 129 18.13 17.44 -34.48
C HIS A 129 19.23 17.24 -33.45
N LEU A 130 19.03 16.35 -32.46
CA LEU A 130 20.04 15.98 -31.45
C LEU A 130 20.74 14.66 -31.79
N MET A 131 20.36 14.02 -32.89
CA MET A 131 21.01 12.79 -33.35
C MET A 131 22.31 13.13 -34.06
N PRO A 132 23.43 12.45 -33.76
CA PRO A 132 24.67 12.64 -34.52
C PRO A 132 24.46 12.22 -35.97
N VAL A 133 24.87 13.07 -36.89
CA VAL A 133 24.90 12.73 -38.29
C VAL A 133 26.07 11.76 -38.54
N LEU A 134 25.74 10.50 -38.83
CA LEU A 134 26.75 9.53 -39.23
C LEU A 134 27.26 9.92 -40.65
N LYS A 135 28.52 10.30 -40.71
CA LYS A 135 29.23 10.53 -41.95
C LYS A 135 29.75 9.22 -42.52
#